data_e6348beffba97841ecba0e3686232893
#
_entry.id   e6348beffba97841ecba0e3686232893
#
_cell.length_a   1.000
_cell.length_b   1.000
_cell.length_c   1.000
_cell.angle_alpha   90.00
_cell.angle_beta   90.00
_cell.angle_gamma   90.00
#
_symmetry.space_group_name_H-M   'P 1'
#
loop_
_entity.id
_entity.type
_entity.pdbx_description
1 polymer ?
#
loop_
_entity_poly.entity_id
_entity_poly.type
_entity_poly.pdbx_seq_one_letter_code
_entity_poly.pdbx_strand_id
1 'polypeptide(L)'
;MATLESYGAHVMRNLSDFLVIVDIPESHKKFLEETKLYHVDEQNRGFVHGGYKSFEGLGHDEEFVYMWDRDIAYMLPMRTTDPTPKILRPHEELYIGHTTTLIWKSIEPICLHGKYFNIDTGGGWSGKLTAINIDTKEIYQTDYVKNLYPHEKGR
;
A
#
# COMPACT_ATOMS: atom_id res chain seq x y z
N MET A 1 6.79 -16.40 5.85
CA MET A 1 6.59 -17.87 6.05
C MET A 1 5.08 -18.20 6.06
N ALA A 2 4.25 -17.52 6.84
CA ALA A 2 2.79 -17.82 6.92
C ALA A 2 2.07 -17.99 5.57
N THR A 3 2.36 -17.16 4.59
CA THR A 3 1.76 -17.27 3.24
C THR A 3 2.13 -18.60 2.55
N LEU A 4 3.37 -19.06 2.65
CA LEU A 4 3.78 -20.34 2.07
C LEU A 4 3.21 -21.52 2.86
N GLU A 5 3.12 -21.39 4.18
CA GLU A 5 2.53 -22.40 5.06
C GLU A 5 1.02 -22.57 4.76
N SER A 6 0.30 -21.50 4.39
CA SER A 6 -1.11 -21.57 4.00
C SER A 6 -1.34 -22.37 2.70
N TYR A 7 -0.31 -22.53 1.87
CA TYR A 7 -0.32 -23.40 0.70
C TYR A 7 0.22 -24.81 0.99
N GLY A 8 0.39 -25.17 2.27
CA GLY A 8 0.94 -26.48 2.65
C GLY A 8 2.45 -26.62 2.47
N ALA A 9 3.18 -25.49 2.52
CA ALA A 9 4.62 -25.50 2.36
C ALA A 9 5.29 -26.35 3.45
N HIS A 10 6.14 -27.29 3.02
CA HIS A 10 7.04 -28.03 3.88
C HIS A 10 8.45 -27.42 3.79
N VAL A 11 8.91 -26.89 4.92
CA VAL A 11 10.27 -26.32 5.04
C VAL A 11 11.23 -27.42 5.48
N MET A 12 12.10 -27.88 4.58
CA MET A 12 13.19 -28.77 4.93
C MET A 12 14.43 -27.92 5.25
N ARG A 13 14.96 -28.02 6.46
CA ARG A 13 16.23 -27.42 6.86
C ARG A 13 17.37 -28.39 6.62
N ASN A 14 18.24 -28.09 5.68
CA ASN A 14 19.59 -28.64 5.60
C ASN A 14 20.58 -27.61 6.14
N LEU A 15 21.79 -28.08 6.53
CA LEU A 15 22.83 -27.26 7.22
C LEU A 15 23.26 -25.99 6.44
N SER A 16 22.94 -25.85 5.17
CA SER A 16 23.31 -24.72 4.31
C SER A 16 22.15 -24.07 3.53
N ASP A 17 20.99 -24.74 3.37
CA ASP A 17 19.94 -24.25 2.48
C ASP A 17 18.53 -24.54 3.03
N PHE A 18 17.58 -23.69 2.64
CA PHE A 18 16.16 -23.91 2.84
C PHE A 18 15.53 -24.38 1.54
N LEU A 19 14.99 -25.58 1.51
CA LEU A 19 14.14 -26.04 0.44
C LEU A 19 12.67 -25.89 0.88
N VAL A 20 11.92 -25.09 0.15
CA VAL A 20 10.46 -24.95 0.33
C VAL A 20 9.78 -25.63 -0.83
N ILE A 21 9.08 -26.72 -0.56
CA ILE A 21 8.24 -27.39 -1.56
C ILE A 21 6.81 -26.93 -1.27
N VAL A 22 6.21 -26.23 -2.25
CA VAL A 22 4.83 -25.74 -2.14
C VAL A 22 4.17 -25.80 -3.52
N ASP A 23 2.94 -26.27 -3.55
CA ASP A 23 2.13 -26.23 -4.77
C ASP A 23 1.20 -25.03 -4.72
N ILE A 24 1.65 -23.93 -5.33
CA ILE A 24 0.84 -22.72 -5.48
C ILE A 24 -0.05 -22.87 -6.71
N PRO A 25 -1.37 -22.73 -6.58
CA PRO A 25 -2.29 -22.79 -7.71
C PRO A 25 -1.86 -21.85 -8.85
N GLU A 26 -1.94 -22.32 -10.08
CA GLU A 26 -1.49 -21.54 -11.25
C GLU A 26 -2.24 -20.22 -11.39
N SER A 27 -3.53 -20.19 -11.03
CA SER A 27 -4.33 -18.97 -10.99
C SER A 27 -3.78 -17.91 -10.02
N HIS A 28 -3.18 -18.34 -8.91
CA HIS A 28 -2.57 -17.43 -7.94
C HIS A 28 -1.21 -16.90 -8.43
N LYS A 29 -0.41 -17.76 -9.07
CA LYS A 29 0.85 -17.32 -9.70
C LYS A 29 0.56 -16.28 -10.78
N LYS A 30 -0.37 -16.59 -11.69
CA LYS A 30 -0.78 -15.67 -12.74
C LYS A 30 -1.29 -14.34 -12.20
N PHE A 31 -2.12 -14.36 -11.15
CA PHE A 31 -2.59 -13.14 -10.48
C PHE A 31 -1.42 -12.27 -10.00
N LEU A 32 -0.39 -12.88 -9.36
CA LEU A 32 0.78 -12.14 -8.88
C LEU A 32 1.64 -11.61 -10.03
N GLU A 33 1.81 -12.38 -11.11
CA GLU A 33 2.55 -11.96 -12.30
C GLU A 33 1.88 -10.80 -13.05
N GLU A 34 0.56 -10.73 -13.00
CA GLU A 34 -0.24 -9.66 -13.62
C GLU A 34 -0.35 -8.39 -12.75
N THR A 35 0.18 -8.41 -11.51
CA THR A 35 0.16 -7.21 -10.64
C THR A 35 1.01 -6.09 -11.25
N LYS A 36 0.53 -4.85 -11.10
CA LYS A 36 1.20 -3.66 -11.61
C LYS A 36 1.87 -2.91 -10.47
N LEU A 37 2.99 -2.27 -10.76
CA LEU A 37 3.69 -1.39 -9.81
C LEU A 37 2.90 -0.14 -9.47
N TYR A 38 2.17 0.37 -10.45
CA TYR A 38 1.27 1.52 -10.32
C TYR A 38 0.16 1.43 -11.37
N HIS A 39 -0.85 2.26 -11.22
CA HIS A 39 -1.88 2.46 -12.22
C HIS A 39 -2.23 3.96 -12.31
N VAL A 40 -2.50 4.43 -13.52
CA VAL A 40 -3.08 5.76 -13.77
C VAL A 40 -4.34 5.53 -14.58
N ASP A 41 -5.47 6.01 -14.09
CA ASP A 41 -6.75 5.84 -14.77
C ASP A 41 -7.05 6.96 -15.80
N GLU A 42 -8.19 6.86 -16.47
CA GLU A 42 -8.61 7.82 -17.51
C GLU A 42 -8.84 9.24 -16.97
N GLN A 43 -9.10 9.39 -15.68
CA GLN A 43 -9.24 10.68 -14.99
C GLN A 43 -7.91 11.21 -14.46
N ASN A 44 -6.79 10.59 -14.84
CA ASN A 44 -5.44 10.91 -14.36
C ASN A 44 -5.28 10.79 -12.83
N ARG A 45 -5.99 9.83 -12.21
CA ARG A 45 -5.79 9.45 -10.82
C ARG A 45 -4.69 8.41 -10.73
N GLY A 46 -3.67 8.65 -9.92
CA GLY A 46 -2.53 7.77 -9.72
C GLY A 46 -2.74 6.85 -8.52
N PHE A 47 -2.42 5.57 -8.67
CA PHE A 47 -2.49 4.54 -7.64
C PHE A 47 -1.14 3.84 -7.55
N VAL A 48 -0.53 3.85 -6.38
CA VAL A 48 0.79 3.25 -6.16
C VAL A 48 0.92 2.75 -4.71
N HIS A 49 1.70 1.69 -4.50
CA HIS A 49 1.87 1.14 -3.15
C HIS A 49 2.65 2.09 -2.23
N GLY A 50 3.87 2.47 -2.60
CA GLY A 50 4.74 3.35 -1.79
C GLY A 50 4.59 4.81 -2.17
N GLY A 51 5.12 5.19 -3.30
CA GLY A 51 5.14 6.57 -3.77
C GLY A 51 5.88 6.73 -5.08
N TYR A 52 6.31 7.95 -5.38
CA TYR A 52 7.19 8.28 -6.50
C TYR A 52 7.98 9.55 -6.17
N LYS A 53 9.07 9.81 -6.91
CA LYS A 53 9.98 10.94 -6.69
C LYS A 53 10.02 11.92 -7.86
N SER A 54 9.74 11.44 -9.06
CA SER A 54 9.76 12.26 -10.27
C SER A 54 8.66 13.32 -10.25
N PHE A 55 9.02 14.55 -10.60
CA PHE A 55 8.04 15.62 -10.80
C PHE A 55 7.23 15.47 -12.09
N GLU A 56 7.52 14.46 -12.88
CA GLU A 56 6.75 14.08 -14.07
C GLU A 56 5.63 13.07 -13.74
N GLY A 57 5.63 12.54 -12.51
CA GLY A 57 4.61 11.61 -12.01
C GLY A 57 4.99 10.15 -12.12
N LEU A 58 3.99 9.28 -12.03
CA LEU A 58 4.15 7.84 -12.14
C LEU A 58 4.63 7.45 -13.55
N GLY A 59 5.52 6.47 -13.62
CA GLY A 59 6.13 5.98 -14.86
C GLY A 59 7.54 6.49 -15.12
N HIS A 60 8.08 7.36 -14.27
CA HIS A 60 9.38 8.03 -14.46
C HIS A 60 10.42 7.73 -13.37
N ASP A 61 10.15 6.74 -12.52
CA ASP A 61 11.05 6.28 -11.46
C ASP A 61 11.39 4.80 -11.63
N GLU A 62 12.42 4.35 -10.92
CA GLU A 62 12.79 2.94 -10.82
C GLU A 62 11.71 2.15 -10.06
N GLU A 63 11.51 0.87 -10.40
CA GLU A 63 10.50 -0.01 -9.81
C GLU A 63 10.52 -0.03 -8.27
N PHE A 64 11.73 -0.05 -7.71
CA PHE A 64 11.94 -0.03 -6.27
C PHE A 64 11.27 1.18 -5.58
N VAL A 65 11.23 2.34 -6.24
CA VAL A 65 10.61 3.56 -5.70
C VAL A 65 9.12 3.35 -5.48
N TYR A 66 8.41 2.77 -6.47
CA TYR A 66 6.96 2.55 -6.35
C TYR A 66 6.59 1.62 -5.20
N MET A 67 7.46 0.68 -4.86
CA MET A 67 7.22 -0.30 -3.80
C MET A 67 7.62 0.20 -2.40
N TRP A 68 8.67 1.01 -2.30
CA TRP A 68 9.34 1.26 -1.01
C TRP A 68 9.45 2.73 -0.62
N ASP A 69 9.17 3.68 -1.52
CA ASP A 69 9.27 5.09 -1.18
C ASP A 69 8.27 5.47 -0.09
N ARG A 70 8.74 6.35 0.81
CA ARG A 70 7.95 6.87 1.93
C ARG A 70 7.96 8.39 1.99
N ASP A 71 8.72 9.05 1.12
CA ASP A 71 8.98 10.48 1.19
C ASP A 71 7.68 11.28 1.05
N ILE A 72 6.81 10.91 0.09
CA ILE A 72 5.51 11.57 -0.08
C ILE A 72 4.66 11.43 1.19
N ALA A 73 4.61 10.22 1.78
CA ALA A 73 3.82 9.97 2.98
C ALA A 73 4.29 10.76 4.20
N TYR A 74 5.60 11.02 4.32
CA TYR A 74 6.15 11.84 5.40
C TYR A 74 6.04 13.33 5.13
N MET A 75 6.34 13.77 3.89
CA MET A 75 6.42 15.19 3.58
C MET A 75 5.07 15.88 3.51
N LEU A 76 4.05 15.26 2.92
CA LEU A 76 2.80 15.94 2.63
C LEU A 76 2.02 16.30 3.89
N PRO A 77 1.87 15.44 4.90
CA PRO A 77 1.19 15.81 6.13
C PRO A 77 1.87 16.95 6.91
N MET A 78 3.19 17.18 6.66
CA MET A 78 3.94 18.28 7.29
C MET A 78 3.83 19.60 6.51
N ARG A 79 3.42 19.59 5.24
CA ARG A 79 3.36 20.76 4.34
C ARG A 79 1.93 21.27 4.18
N THR A 80 1.35 21.74 5.27
CA THR A 80 -0.06 22.18 5.30
C THR A 80 -0.33 23.51 4.56
N THR A 81 0.72 24.27 4.19
CA THR A 81 0.57 25.62 3.62
C THR A 81 0.56 25.67 2.10
N ASP A 82 1.08 24.64 1.41
CA ASP A 82 1.05 24.55 -0.06
C ASP A 82 -0.13 23.67 -0.50
N PRO A 83 -1.20 24.23 -1.07
CA PRO A 83 -2.38 23.48 -1.47
C PRO A 83 -2.11 22.52 -2.64
N THR A 84 -1.05 22.73 -3.42
CA THR A 84 -0.71 21.86 -4.55
C THR A 84 0.82 21.71 -4.66
N PRO A 85 1.44 20.93 -3.76
CA PRO A 85 2.85 20.61 -3.82
C PRO A 85 3.25 20.15 -5.22
N LYS A 86 4.44 20.55 -5.68
CA LYS A 86 4.91 20.26 -7.04
C LYS A 86 4.82 18.75 -7.37
N ILE A 87 5.10 17.90 -6.38
CA ILE A 87 5.05 16.45 -6.52
C ILE A 87 3.64 15.90 -6.83
N LEU A 88 2.57 16.61 -6.47
CA LEU A 88 1.20 16.19 -6.74
C LEU A 88 0.61 16.75 -8.05
N ARG A 89 1.34 17.63 -8.75
CA ARG A 89 0.82 18.30 -9.96
C ARG A 89 0.61 17.36 -11.16
N PRO A 90 1.41 16.30 -11.36
CA PRO A 90 1.23 15.40 -12.49
C PRO A 90 -0.13 14.67 -12.51
N HIS A 91 -0.71 14.45 -11.33
CA HIS A 91 -1.97 13.71 -11.20
C HIS A 91 -3.09 14.58 -10.64
N GLU A 92 -4.32 14.30 -11.03
CA GLU A 92 -5.51 14.92 -10.41
C GLU A 92 -5.67 14.46 -8.98
N GLU A 93 -5.45 13.18 -8.73
CA GLU A 93 -5.46 12.57 -7.40
C GLU A 93 -4.35 11.53 -7.30
N LEU A 94 -3.82 11.34 -6.10
CA LEU A 94 -2.82 10.31 -5.78
C LEU A 94 -3.27 9.48 -4.59
N TYR A 95 -3.35 8.17 -4.79
CA TYR A 95 -3.67 7.18 -3.76
C TYR A 95 -2.44 6.36 -3.43
N ILE A 96 -2.05 6.32 -2.15
CA ILE A 96 -0.89 5.55 -1.67
C ILE A 96 -1.23 4.70 -0.45
N GLY A 97 -0.33 3.76 -0.13
CA GLY A 97 -0.31 2.94 1.07
C GLY A 97 1.09 2.84 1.68
N HIS A 98 1.50 1.61 2.07
CA HIS A 98 2.84 1.26 2.53
C HIS A 98 3.33 1.97 3.81
N THR A 99 3.10 3.26 3.94
CA THR A 99 3.43 4.06 5.12
C THR A 99 2.14 4.36 5.86
N THR A 100 1.89 3.58 6.90
CA THR A 100 0.62 3.63 7.62
C THR A 100 0.38 4.98 8.30
N THR A 101 -0.88 5.43 8.28
CA THR A 101 -1.32 6.66 8.97
C THR A 101 -1.14 6.60 10.48
N LEU A 102 -0.92 5.40 11.06
CA LEU A 102 -0.62 5.22 12.48
C LEU A 102 0.62 5.99 12.95
N ILE A 103 1.59 6.25 12.07
CA ILE A 103 2.76 7.11 12.41
C ILE A 103 2.33 8.53 12.80
N TRP A 104 1.20 8.99 12.28
CA TRP A 104 0.57 10.27 12.59
C TRP A 104 -0.52 10.14 13.67
N LYS A 105 -0.60 8.98 14.35
CA LYS A 105 -1.62 8.64 15.35
C LYS A 105 -3.04 8.72 14.79
N SER A 106 -3.22 8.51 13.49
CA SER A 106 -4.52 8.46 12.83
C SER A 106 -4.89 7.03 12.46
N ILE A 107 -6.12 6.64 12.78
CA ILE A 107 -6.76 5.41 12.30
C ILE A 107 -7.65 5.68 11.08
N GLU A 108 -7.72 6.92 10.66
CA GLU A 108 -8.44 7.37 9.46
C GLU A 108 -7.44 7.61 8.32
N PRO A 109 -7.87 7.51 7.06
CA PRO A 109 -7.07 7.96 5.94
C PRO A 109 -6.62 9.40 6.09
N ILE A 110 -5.44 9.72 5.59
CA ILE A 110 -4.98 11.10 5.47
C ILE A 110 -5.34 11.60 4.09
N CYS A 111 -6.29 12.54 4.03
CA CYS A 111 -6.75 13.15 2.79
C CYS A 111 -6.36 14.62 2.78
N LEU A 112 -5.52 15.05 1.83
CA LEU A 112 -5.02 16.42 1.76
C LEU A 112 -5.41 17.09 0.44
N HIS A 113 -6.00 18.26 0.55
CA HIS A 113 -6.33 19.15 -0.56
C HIS A 113 -7.20 18.51 -1.67
N GLY A 114 -7.90 17.40 -1.38
CA GLY A 114 -8.66 16.65 -2.38
C GLY A 114 -7.80 15.96 -3.45
N LYS A 115 -6.48 15.96 -3.29
CA LYS A 115 -5.54 15.41 -4.27
C LYS A 115 -4.67 14.27 -3.76
N TYR A 116 -4.46 14.17 -2.48
CA TYR A 116 -3.63 13.13 -1.88
C TYR A 116 -4.43 12.31 -0.89
N PHE A 117 -4.32 11.00 -1.00
CA PHE A 117 -5.03 10.03 -0.18
C PHE A 117 -4.07 8.92 0.26
N ASN A 118 -3.67 8.95 1.54
CA ASN A 118 -3.01 7.79 2.14
C ASN A 118 -4.07 6.95 2.85
N ILE A 119 -4.34 5.78 2.29
CA ILE A 119 -5.40 4.87 2.75
C ILE A 119 -4.88 3.69 3.58
N ASP A 120 -3.57 3.61 3.84
CA ASP A 120 -3.01 2.58 4.72
C ASP A 120 -3.23 2.96 6.19
N THR A 121 -4.34 2.55 6.73
CA THR A 121 -4.71 2.78 8.14
C THR A 121 -4.22 1.67 9.07
N GLY A 122 -3.22 0.90 8.65
CA GLY A 122 -2.53 -0.09 9.48
C GLY A 122 -3.22 -1.44 9.57
N GLY A 123 -3.96 -1.86 8.54
CA GLY A 123 -4.61 -3.17 8.49
C GLY A 123 -3.66 -4.36 8.65
N GLY A 124 -2.39 -4.22 8.24
CA GLY A 124 -1.34 -5.23 8.48
C GLY A 124 -0.72 -5.19 9.88
N TRP A 125 -1.18 -4.30 10.76
CA TRP A 125 -0.65 -4.07 12.10
C TRP A 125 -1.78 -4.08 13.14
N SER A 126 -1.94 -3.00 13.88
CA SER A 126 -2.96 -2.83 14.92
C SER A 126 -4.13 -1.93 14.49
N GLY A 127 -4.14 -1.48 13.25
CA GLY A 127 -5.13 -0.58 12.70
C GLY A 127 -6.32 -1.30 12.07
N LYS A 128 -6.88 -0.67 11.04
CA LYS A 128 -8.07 -1.13 10.32
C LYS A 128 -7.74 -1.35 8.84
N LEU A 129 -8.48 -2.23 8.18
CA LEU A 129 -8.51 -2.26 6.72
C LEU A 129 -9.44 -1.15 6.23
N THR A 130 -8.96 -0.35 5.29
CA THR A 130 -9.71 0.77 4.71
C THR A 130 -9.91 0.57 3.22
N ALA A 131 -11.10 0.84 2.75
CA ALA A 131 -11.44 1.01 1.36
C ALA A 131 -12.04 2.41 1.14
N ILE A 132 -11.80 2.99 -0.02
CA ILE A 132 -12.38 4.27 -0.44
C ILE A 132 -13.06 4.10 -1.78
N ASN A 133 -14.27 4.62 -1.91
CA ASN A 133 -14.86 4.82 -3.22
C ASN A 133 -14.19 6.03 -3.87
N ILE A 134 -13.45 5.83 -4.94
CA ILE A 134 -12.63 6.87 -5.56
C ILE A 134 -13.44 7.96 -6.27
N ASP A 135 -14.72 7.73 -6.54
CA ASP A 135 -15.61 8.72 -7.16
C ASP A 135 -16.37 9.53 -6.11
N THR A 136 -17.00 8.86 -5.13
CA THR A 136 -17.77 9.52 -4.07
C THR A 136 -16.94 9.97 -2.89
N LYS A 137 -15.72 9.45 -2.74
CA LYS A 137 -14.81 9.61 -1.58
C LYS A 137 -15.36 9.01 -0.29
N GLU A 138 -16.37 8.16 -0.38
CA GLU A 138 -16.91 7.44 0.76
C GLU A 138 -15.91 6.43 1.27
N ILE A 139 -15.68 6.44 2.59
CA ILE A 139 -14.69 5.62 3.27
C ILE A 139 -15.39 4.49 4.01
N TYR A 140 -14.91 3.28 3.83
CA TYR A 140 -15.35 2.08 4.50
C TYR A 140 -14.19 1.50 5.31
N GLN A 141 -14.43 1.20 6.57
CA GLN A 141 -13.41 0.60 7.45
C GLN A 141 -13.95 -0.64 8.15
N THR A 142 -13.07 -1.62 8.34
CA THR A 142 -13.35 -2.76 9.22
C THR A 142 -13.27 -2.32 10.70
N ASP A 143 -13.62 -3.23 11.61
CA ASP A 143 -13.13 -3.13 12.99
C ASP A 143 -11.60 -3.27 13.02
N TYR A 144 -10.96 -3.02 14.17
CA TYR A 144 -9.53 -3.24 14.33
C TYR A 144 -9.16 -4.68 14.00
N VAL A 145 -8.15 -4.86 13.17
CA VAL A 145 -7.72 -6.20 12.72
C VAL A 145 -7.36 -7.11 13.90
N LYS A 146 -6.74 -6.56 14.94
CA LYS A 146 -6.44 -7.30 16.17
C LYS A 146 -7.68 -7.84 16.91
N ASN A 147 -8.85 -7.20 16.73
CA ASN A 147 -10.10 -7.69 17.33
C ASN A 147 -10.70 -8.83 16.49
N LEU A 148 -10.54 -8.76 15.17
CA LEU A 148 -10.97 -9.79 14.24
C LEU A 148 -10.09 -11.05 14.31
N TYR A 149 -8.79 -10.86 14.56
CA TYR A 149 -7.77 -11.91 14.60
C TYR A 149 -6.92 -11.81 15.88
N PRO A 150 -7.49 -12.04 17.09
CA PRO A 150 -6.81 -11.76 18.37
C PRO A 150 -5.59 -12.64 18.63
N HIS A 151 -5.46 -13.76 17.95
CA HIS A 151 -4.36 -14.71 18.09
C HIS A 151 -3.25 -14.52 17.03
N GLU A 152 -3.48 -13.65 16.06
CA GLU A 152 -2.52 -13.35 15.01
C GLU A 152 -1.66 -12.16 15.41
N LYS A 153 -0.34 -12.32 15.23
CA LYS A 153 0.58 -11.19 15.34
C LYS A 153 0.65 -10.52 13.99
N GLY A 154 0.28 -9.24 13.91
CA GLY A 154 0.53 -8.43 12.74
C GLY A 154 2.03 -8.37 12.37
N ARG A 155 2.34 -7.72 11.28
CA ARG A 155 3.74 -7.51 10.84
C ARG A 155 4.55 -6.74 11.87
#